data_0afc5828af3ad3c6892554c331ab668f
#
_entry.id   0afc5828af3ad3c6892554c331ab668f
#
_cell.length_a   1.000
_cell.length_b   1.000
_cell.length_c   1.000
_cell.angle_alpha   90.00
_cell.angle_beta   90.00
_cell.angle_gamma   90.00
#
_symmetry.space_group_name_H-M   'P 1'
#
loop_
_entity.id
_entity.type
_entity.pdbx_description
1 polymer ?
#
loop_
_entity_poly.entity_id
_entity_poly.type
_entity_poly.pdbx_seq_one_letter_code
_entity_poly.pdbx_strand_id
1 'polypeptide(L)'
;MNHNYFLQKTIELANESINNGGGPFAAIVVDQNGKIIGIGQNSVTKKSDPTAHAEVEAIRQACQNLNSFQLDNCILYTSCEPCPMCLGAIYWARPAEVYYAATKIDAAAVGFDDAFICPHSPDDNCH
;
A
#
# COMPACT_ATOMS: atom_id res chain seq x y z
N MET A 1 -2.20 8.64 -17.30
CA MET A 1 -2.25 7.27 -16.75
C MET A 1 -3.60 7.05 -16.12
N ASN A 2 -4.15 5.87 -16.26
CA ASN A 2 -5.50 5.57 -15.77
C ASN A 2 -5.45 5.14 -14.30
N HIS A 3 -5.60 6.09 -13.39
CA HIS A 3 -5.54 5.81 -11.96
C HIS A 3 -6.65 4.86 -11.50
N ASN A 4 -7.84 4.97 -12.07
CA ASN A 4 -8.96 4.09 -11.69
C ASN A 4 -8.66 2.63 -12.01
N TYR A 5 -8.02 2.36 -13.12
CA TYR A 5 -7.62 1.01 -13.51
C TYR A 5 -6.69 0.40 -12.45
N PHE A 6 -5.68 1.15 -12.03
CA PHE A 6 -4.70 0.66 -11.06
C PHE A 6 -5.29 0.55 -9.66
N LEU A 7 -6.15 1.48 -9.27
CA LEU A 7 -6.84 1.38 -7.99
C LEU A 7 -7.76 0.16 -7.95
N GLN A 8 -8.49 -0.10 -9.05
CA GLN A 8 -9.31 -1.30 -9.14
C GLN A 8 -8.45 -2.57 -9.02
N LYS A 9 -7.27 -2.54 -9.60
CA LYS A 9 -6.33 -3.65 -9.52
C LYS A 9 -5.91 -3.91 -8.06
N THR A 10 -5.69 -2.86 -7.28
CA THR A 10 -5.35 -3.03 -5.86
C THR A 10 -6.51 -3.64 -5.07
N ILE A 11 -7.75 -3.29 -5.42
CA ILE A 11 -8.92 -3.86 -4.76
C ILE A 11 -9.02 -5.35 -5.06
N GLU A 12 -8.81 -5.76 -6.31
CA GLU A 12 -8.80 -7.16 -6.70
C GLU A 12 -7.73 -7.94 -5.95
N LEU A 13 -6.53 -7.40 -5.85
CA LEU A 13 -5.43 -8.02 -5.12
C LEU A 13 -5.72 -8.09 -3.62
N ALA A 14 -6.40 -7.09 -3.06
CA ALA A 14 -6.79 -7.10 -1.66
C ALA A 14 -7.78 -8.23 -1.37
N ASN A 15 -8.75 -8.43 -2.25
CA ASN A 15 -9.71 -9.52 -2.13
C ASN A 15 -9.03 -10.89 -2.26
N GLU A 16 -8.08 -11.00 -3.17
CA GLU A 16 -7.27 -12.21 -3.33
C GLU A 16 -6.47 -12.50 -2.06
N SER A 17 -5.92 -11.46 -1.43
CA SER A 17 -5.16 -11.59 -0.20
C SER A 17 -6.00 -12.21 0.93
N ILE A 18 -7.27 -11.81 1.05
CA ILE A 18 -8.18 -12.38 2.04
C ILE A 18 -8.33 -13.88 1.80
N ASN A 19 -8.52 -14.29 0.55
CA ASN A 19 -8.69 -15.71 0.19
C ASN A 19 -7.45 -16.53 0.50
N ASN A 20 -6.30 -15.91 0.56
CA ASN A 20 -5.02 -16.56 0.86
C ASN A 20 -4.61 -16.44 2.33
N GLY A 21 -5.53 -16.03 3.18
CA GLY A 21 -5.27 -15.94 4.63
C GLY A 21 -4.60 -14.65 5.08
N GLY A 22 -4.49 -13.67 4.19
CA GLY A 22 -3.95 -12.35 4.52
C GLY A 22 -5.05 -11.35 4.84
N GLY A 23 -4.66 -10.13 5.21
CA GLY A 23 -5.59 -9.03 5.38
C GLY A 23 -6.03 -8.44 4.04
N PRO A 24 -7.10 -7.62 4.04
CA PRO A 24 -7.68 -7.08 2.80
C PRO A 24 -6.92 -5.85 2.29
N PHE A 25 -5.61 -5.98 2.17
CA PHE A 25 -4.75 -4.86 1.79
C PHE A 25 -3.81 -5.28 0.67
N ALA A 26 -3.68 -4.42 -0.33
CA ALA A 26 -2.78 -4.62 -1.45
C ALA A 26 -2.26 -3.29 -1.95
N ALA A 27 -1.09 -3.32 -2.56
CA ALA A 27 -0.49 -2.13 -3.14
C ALA A 27 0.27 -2.54 -4.40
N ILE A 28 0.38 -1.59 -5.34
CA ILE A 28 1.19 -1.77 -6.53
C ILE A 28 2.03 -0.53 -6.76
N VAL A 29 3.20 -0.72 -7.35
CA VAL A 29 4.05 0.37 -7.82
C VAL A 29 4.11 0.28 -9.34
N VAL A 30 3.85 1.40 -10.00
CA VAL A 30 3.78 1.50 -11.45
C VAL A 30 4.83 2.50 -11.92
N ASP A 31 5.59 2.16 -12.96
CA ASP A 31 6.58 3.08 -13.51
C ASP A 31 5.92 4.12 -14.43
N GLN A 32 6.72 5.04 -14.93
CA GLN A 32 6.20 6.13 -15.76
C GLN A 32 5.59 5.67 -17.08
N ASN A 33 5.86 4.43 -17.49
CA ASN A 33 5.31 3.84 -18.70
C ASN A 33 4.05 3.00 -18.45
N GLY A 34 3.57 2.98 -17.22
CA GLY A 34 2.38 2.21 -16.86
C GLY A 34 2.65 0.74 -16.58
N LYS A 35 3.91 0.35 -16.44
CA LYS A 35 4.27 -1.03 -16.10
C LYS A 35 4.25 -1.23 -14.59
N ILE A 36 3.61 -2.30 -14.15
CA ILE A 36 3.61 -2.69 -12.73
C ILE A 36 4.97 -3.31 -12.41
N ILE A 37 5.70 -2.68 -11.50
CA ILE A 37 7.05 -3.12 -11.13
C ILE A 37 7.14 -3.63 -9.70
N GLY A 38 6.06 -3.51 -8.94
CA GLY A 38 6.01 -4.04 -7.58
C GLY A 38 4.57 -4.33 -7.21
N ILE A 39 4.35 -5.47 -6.56
CA ILE A 39 3.06 -5.88 -6.03
C ILE A 39 3.26 -6.29 -4.59
N GLY A 40 2.39 -5.83 -3.70
CA GLY A 40 2.42 -6.23 -2.30
C GLY A 40 1.03 -6.56 -1.81
N GLN A 41 0.97 -7.60 -0.99
CA GLN A 41 -0.21 -7.97 -0.23
C GLN A 41 0.21 -8.07 1.24
N ASN A 42 -0.71 -7.87 2.16
CA ASN A 42 -0.38 -7.95 3.58
C ASN A 42 0.16 -9.36 3.90
N SER A 43 1.38 -9.43 4.37
CA SER A 43 2.08 -10.69 4.63
C SER A 43 2.58 -10.80 6.06
N VAL A 44 2.01 -10.02 6.97
CA VAL A 44 2.43 -9.96 8.38
C VAL A 44 2.44 -11.36 9.01
N THR A 45 1.33 -12.08 8.92
CA THR A 45 1.22 -13.40 9.53
C THR A 45 2.01 -14.46 8.79
N LYS A 46 2.02 -14.40 7.45
CA LYS A 46 2.74 -15.38 6.63
C LYS A 46 4.25 -15.34 6.86
N LYS A 47 4.79 -14.14 7.04
CA LYS A 47 6.24 -13.94 7.19
C LYS A 47 6.67 -13.77 8.64
N SER A 48 5.72 -13.75 9.56
CA SER A 48 5.99 -13.42 10.97
C SER A 48 6.78 -12.12 11.07
N ASP A 49 6.34 -11.12 10.31
CA ASP A 49 7.01 -9.82 10.18
C ASP A 49 5.96 -8.71 10.34
N PRO A 50 5.97 -7.98 11.45
CA PRO A 50 4.97 -6.94 11.71
C PRO A 50 5.05 -5.78 10.72
N THR A 51 6.14 -5.65 9.97
CA THR A 51 6.30 -4.58 8.99
C THR A 51 5.86 -4.98 7.59
N ALA A 52 5.47 -6.24 7.38
CA ALA A 52 5.15 -6.76 6.04
C ALA A 52 3.75 -6.33 5.57
N HIS A 53 3.45 -5.05 5.66
CA HIS A 53 2.26 -4.46 5.09
C HIS A 53 2.35 -4.45 3.57
N ALA A 54 1.21 -4.34 2.90
CA ALA A 54 1.15 -4.38 1.45
C ALA A 54 2.05 -3.33 0.80
N GLU A 55 2.01 -2.10 1.30
CA GLU A 55 2.82 -1.00 0.75
C GLU A 55 4.32 -1.28 0.90
N VAL A 56 4.73 -1.77 2.06
CA VAL A 56 6.13 -2.10 2.31
C VAL A 56 6.60 -3.21 1.36
N GLU A 57 5.77 -4.24 1.19
CA GLU A 57 6.09 -5.34 0.28
C GLU A 57 6.19 -4.86 -1.17
N ALA A 58 5.27 -4.01 -1.61
CA ALA A 58 5.28 -3.46 -2.95
C ALA A 58 6.53 -2.61 -3.19
N ILE A 59 6.89 -1.77 -2.22
CA ILE A 59 8.09 -0.93 -2.30
C ILE A 59 9.34 -1.80 -2.40
N ARG A 60 9.45 -2.84 -1.56
CA ARG A 60 10.59 -3.74 -1.58
C ARG A 60 10.76 -4.41 -2.94
N GLN A 61 9.68 -4.94 -3.49
CA GLN A 61 9.73 -5.60 -4.79
C GLN A 61 10.10 -4.61 -5.89
N ALA A 62 9.48 -3.43 -5.90
CA ALA A 62 9.76 -2.42 -6.91
C ALA A 62 11.22 -1.97 -6.87
N CYS A 63 11.74 -1.71 -5.68
CA CYS A 63 13.14 -1.30 -5.53
C CYS A 63 14.11 -2.38 -5.99
N GLN A 64 13.81 -3.64 -5.71
CA GLN A 64 14.61 -4.75 -6.20
C GLN A 64 14.57 -4.85 -7.72
N ASN A 65 13.39 -4.71 -8.31
CA ASN A 65 13.23 -4.79 -9.76
C ASN A 65 13.92 -3.63 -10.48
N LEU A 66 13.95 -2.44 -9.87
CA LEU A 66 14.63 -1.28 -10.44
C LEU A 66 16.11 -1.23 -10.08
N ASN A 67 16.54 -2.08 -9.15
CA ASN A 67 17.87 -2.01 -8.58
C ASN A 67 18.18 -0.60 -8.07
N SER A 68 17.23 -0.02 -7.33
CA SER A 68 17.29 1.35 -6.83
C SER A 68 16.65 1.41 -5.44
N PHE A 69 17.16 2.28 -4.58
CA PHE A 69 16.52 2.50 -3.27
C PHE A 69 15.47 3.62 -3.32
N GLN A 70 15.23 4.20 -4.47
CA GLN A 70 14.20 5.23 -4.66
C GLN A 70 13.34 4.90 -5.86
N LEU A 71 12.05 5.28 -5.77
CA LEU A 71 11.05 5.00 -6.80
C LEU A 71 10.78 6.26 -7.63
N ASP A 72 11.86 6.83 -8.19
CA ASP A 72 11.74 8.04 -9.00
C ASP A 72 10.79 7.83 -10.16
N ASN A 73 9.90 8.80 -10.36
CA ASN A 73 8.91 8.81 -11.44
C ASN A 73 7.91 7.64 -11.39
N CYS A 74 7.83 6.95 -10.25
CA CYS A 74 6.87 5.87 -10.07
C CYS A 74 5.67 6.35 -9.30
N ILE A 75 4.56 5.62 -9.42
CA ILE A 75 3.33 5.90 -8.69
C ILE A 75 2.99 4.69 -7.83
N LEU A 76 2.66 4.94 -6.56
CA LEU A 76 2.20 3.92 -5.65
C LEU A 76 0.68 3.99 -5.55
N TYR A 77 0.02 2.87 -5.79
CA TYR A 77 -1.41 2.73 -5.59
C TYR A 77 -1.64 1.75 -4.45
N THR A 78 -2.52 2.10 -3.53
CA THR A 78 -2.88 1.20 -2.44
C THR A 78 -4.39 1.06 -2.33
N SER A 79 -4.85 -0.10 -1.84
CA SER A 79 -6.27 -0.35 -1.65
C SER A 79 -6.84 0.45 -0.49
N CYS A 80 -6.00 0.80 0.49
CA CYS A 80 -6.41 1.55 1.67
C CYS A 80 -5.38 2.62 1.98
N GLU A 81 -5.82 3.67 2.65
CA GLU A 81 -4.97 4.77 3.08
C GLU A 81 -3.79 4.26 3.92
N PRO A 82 -2.55 4.64 3.58
CA PRO A 82 -1.38 4.13 4.31
C PRO A 82 -1.37 4.49 5.79
N CYS A 83 -0.93 3.54 6.61
CA CYS A 83 -0.71 3.78 8.04
C CYS A 83 0.58 4.59 8.26
N PRO A 84 0.87 5.04 9.51
CA PRO A 84 2.06 5.83 9.79
C PRO A 84 3.38 5.13 9.40
N MET A 85 3.47 3.82 9.61
CA MET A 85 4.66 3.06 9.22
C MET A 85 4.85 3.09 7.72
N CYS A 86 3.77 2.86 6.97
CA CYS A 86 3.82 2.85 5.51
C CYS A 86 4.10 4.24 4.95
N LEU A 87 3.57 5.30 5.58
CA LEU A 87 3.90 6.66 5.20
C LEU A 87 5.39 6.93 5.37
N GLY A 88 5.99 6.45 6.44
CA GLY A 88 7.42 6.55 6.64
C GLY A 88 8.20 5.84 5.53
N ALA A 89 7.77 4.63 5.18
CA ALA A 89 8.39 3.88 4.10
C ALA A 89 8.25 4.60 2.76
N ILE A 90 7.08 5.16 2.49
CA ILE A 90 6.81 5.94 1.27
C ILE A 90 7.71 7.18 1.22
N TYR A 91 7.85 7.86 2.35
CA TYR A 91 8.72 9.03 2.45
C TYR A 91 10.16 8.69 2.04
N TRP A 92 10.66 7.56 2.50
CA TRP A 92 12.02 7.13 2.17
C TRP A 92 12.15 6.62 0.73
N ALA A 93 11.10 5.99 0.20
CA ALA A 93 11.10 5.47 -1.18
C ALA A 93 10.92 6.57 -2.22
N ARG A 94 10.25 7.66 -1.87
CA ARG A 94 10.05 8.86 -2.69
C ARG A 94 9.41 8.61 -4.06
N PRO A 95 8.25 7.92 -4.11
CA PRO A 95 7.51 7.86 -5.36
C PRO A 95 7.02 9.27 -5.74
N ALA A 96 6.75 9.45 -7.02
CA ALA A 96 6.27 10.75 -7.50
C ALA A 96 4.87 11.08 -7.00
N GLU A 97 4.00 10.07 -6.90
CA GLU A 97 2.62 10.23 -6.48
C GLU A 97 2.15 8.99 -5.73
N VAL A 98 1.14 9.18 -4.88
CA VAL A 98 0.50 8.10 -4.13
C VAL A 98 -1.02 8.27 -4.22
N TYR A 99 -1.71 7.20 -4.55
CA TYR A 99 -3.17 7.17 -4.60
C TYR A 99 -3.70 6.02 -3.77
N TYR A 100 -4.86 6.20 -3.15
CA TYR A 100 -5.50 5.11 -2.40
C TYR A 100 -7.00 5.08 -2.67
N ALA A 101 -7.60 3.90 -2.56
CA ALA A 101 -9.00 3.67 -2.90
C ALA A 101 -9.95 3.88 -1.73
N ALA A 102 -9.51 3.59 -0.51
CA ALA A 102 -10.34 3.70 0.69
C ALA A 102 -9.59 4.38 1.82
N THR A 103 -10.29 5.16 2.62
CA THR A 103 -9.71 5.82 3.79
C THR A 103 -9.62 4.83 4.96
N LYS A 104 -8.90 5.21 6.01
CA LYS A 104 -8.84 4.43 7.24
C LYS A 104 -10.23 4.31 7.89
N ILE A 105 -11.06 5.34 7.74
CA ILE A 105 -12.42 5.32 8.26
C ILE A 105 -13.24 4.25 7.55
N ASP A 106 -13.09 4.15 6.22
CA ASP A 106 -13.78 3.12 5.44
C ASP A 106 -13.32 1.73 5.84
N ALA A 107 -12.02 1.54 6.10
CA ALA A 107 -11.48 0.27 6.54
C ALA A 107 -12.01 -0.09 7.93
N ALA A 108 -12.09 0.87 8.84
CA ALA A 108 -12.63 0.67 10.19
C ALA A 108 -14.09 0.22 10.15
N ALA A 109 -14.87 0.76 9.20
CA ALA A 109 -16.27 0.42 9.06
C ALA A 109 -16.50 -1.06 8.74
N VAL A 110 -15.50 -1.74 8.18
CA VAL A 110 -15.58 -3.19 7.90
C VAL A 110 -14.72 -4.02 8.86
N GLY A 111 -14.28 -3.45 9.96
CA GLY A 111 -13.61 -4.18 11.04
C GLY A 111 -12.08 -4.13 11.03
N PHE A 112 -11.48 -3.32 10.20
CA PHE A 112 -10.02 -3.17 10.14
C PHE A 112 -9.66 -1.75 10.56
N ASP A 113 -9.39 -1.56 11.83
CA ASP A 113 -9.25 -0.24 12.43
C ASP A 113 -7.81 0.19 12.65
N ASP A 114 -7.20 0.75 11.61
CA ASP A 114 -5.88 1.36 11.71
C ASP A 114 -5.95 2.72 12.40
N ALA A 115 -7.11 3.30 12.51
CA ALA A 115 -7.29 4.59 13.18
C ALA A 115 -6.91 4.50 14.65
N PHE A 116 -6.96 3.32 15.23
CA PHE A 116 -6.54 3.07 16.60
C PHE A 116 -5.05 3.33 16.80
N ILE A 117 -4.26 3.12 15.75
CA ILE A 117 -2.80 3.34 15.79
C ILE A 117 -2.48 4.82 15.76
N CYS A 118 -3.40 5.63 15.27
CA CYS A 118 -3.26 7.08 15.16
C CYS A 118 -4.33 7.77 16.00
N PRO A 119 -4.21 7.74 17.32
CA PRO A 119 -5.28 8.20 18.21
C PRO A 119 -5.44 9.71 18.29
N HIS A 120 -4.55 10.48 17.70
CA HIS A 120 -4.54 11.92 17.91
C HIS A 120 -5.72 12.62 17.32
N SER A 121 -6.12 12.23 16.13
CA SER A 121 -7.14 12.93 15.41
C SER A 121 -7.55 12.15 14.16
N PRO A 122 -8.85 12.10 13.86
CA PRO A 122 -9.29 11.53 12.58
C PRO A 122 -8.83 12.36 11.39
N ASP A 123 -8.56 13.64 11.61
CA ASP A 123 -8.03 14.51 10.57
C ASP A 123 -6.53 14.50 10.55
N ASP A 124 -5.95 13.89 11.55
CA ASP A 124 -4.52 13.80 11.64
C ASP A 124 -4.03 12.94 10.50
N ASN A 125 -3.02 13.41 9.87
CA ASN A 125 -2.41 12.68 8.80
C ASN A 125 -1.57 11.55 9.37
N CYS A 126 -2.21 10.65 10.08
CA CYS A 126 -1.61 9.40 10.44
C CYS A 126 -1.43 8.51 9.22
N HIS A 127 -1.72 9.05 8.11
CA HIS A 127 -1.70 8.38 6.83
C HIS A 127 -0.87 9.16 5.83
#